data_8f54e728cc139cae3170b8f3b667632f
#
_entry.id   8f54e728cc139cae3170b8f3b667632f
#
_cell.length_a   1.000
_cell.length_b   1.000
_cell.length_c   1.000
_cell.angle_alpha   90.00
_cell.angle_beta   90.00
_cell.angle_gamma   90.00
#
_symmetry.space_group_name_H-M   'P 1'
#
loop_
_entity.id
_entity.type
_entity.pdbx_description
1 polymer ?
#
loop_
_entity_poly.entity_id
_entity_poly.type
_entity_poly.pdbx_seq_one_letter_code
_entity_poly.pdbx_strand_id
1 'polypeptide(L)'
;MTDAPARLRIGYHASHEQFAPSDLLGCVRAAEQAGFAAAMCSDHFAPWSVRQPHSGFAWSWLGAALATTSLSFGVVTTPIGRRYHPALTAQAAATLAEMFPERFWLALGSGEALNERVTGQRWPAKAERDARLRESVDIMRALFAGETVSRRGGLIDVEEARLYTRPNVPPAFIAAALTPETARRAGAWADGLVTINQPAERLRAILDAFREGGGEGRRLVLQVHVSYAPTQEEARANAHDQWRFNTLSSSVAAELKLPEQFDAATRLVRPEDLDESILISDDPGWHAARLADYAELGFHDIYLHNVGLNQSAFIETFGARVLPQLRRGA
;
A
#
# COMPACT_ATOMS: atom_id res chain seq x y z
N MET A 1 19.89 -26.42 -3.23
CA MET A 1 18.86 -26.49 -2.18
C MET A 1 17.69 -25.66 -2.70
N THR A 2 16.61 -26.32 -3.12
CA THR A 2 15.38 -25.64 -3.53
C THR A 2 14.73 -25.10 -2.25
N ASP A 3 14.80 -23.78 -2.05
CA ASP A 3 14.05 -23.15 -0.98
C ASP A 3 12.59 -23.55 -1.10
N ALA A 4 12.01 -24.03 -0.01
CA ALA A 4 10.57 -24.25 0.05
C ALA A 4 9.87 -22.92 -0.32
N PRO A 5 8.80 -22.94 -1.12
CA PRO A 5 8.11 -21.71 -1.50
C PRO A 5 7.75 -20.95 -0.22
N ALA A 6 8.14 -19.68 -0.18
CA ALA A 6 7.85 -18.81 0.97
C ALA A 6 6.35 -18.86 1.23
N ARG A 7 5.95 -19.24 2.45
CA ARG A 7 4.54 -19.40 2.83
C ARG A 7 3.81 -18.07 2.63
N LEU A 8 2.70 -18.09 1.88
CA LEU A 8 1.82 -16.94 1.67
C LEU A 8 1.45 -16.27 3.00
N ARG A 9 1.64 -14.97 3.10
CA ARG A 9 1.23 -14.18 4.27
C ARG A 9 0.00 -13.36 3.95
N ILE A 10 -1.03 -13.47 4.79
CA ILE A 10 -2.23 -12.64 4.69
C ILE A 10 -2.14 -11.55 5.75
N GLY A 11 -2.19 -10.30 5.29
CA GLY A 11 -2.09 -9.11 6.12
C GLY A 11 -3.40 -8.30 6.15
N TYR A 12 -3.50 -7.43 7.15
CA TYR A 12 -4.59 -6.45 7.31
C TYR A 12 -4.14 -5.09 6.78
N HIS A 13 -5.01 -4.38 6.06
CA HIS A 13 -4.76 -3.00 5.64
C HIS A 13 -5.53 -2.01 6.54
N ALA A 14 -4.78 -1.10 7.17
CA ALA A 14 -5.30 -0.02 7.99
C ALA A 14 -5.47 1.25 7.16
N SER A 15 -6.71 1.63 6.84
CA SER A 15 -7.03 2.81 6.03
C SER A 15 -7.12 4.06 6.90
N HIS A 16 -6.14 4.93 6.81
CA HIS A 16 -6.10 6.19 7.54
C HIS A 16 -7.18 7.19 7.10
N GLU A 17 -7.73 7.01 5.90
CA GLU A 17 -8.77 7.86 5.34
C GLU A 17 -10.14 7.60 6.00
N GLN A 18 -10.36 6.37 6.42
CA GLN A 18 -11.66 5.91 6.90
C GLN A 18 -11.80 5.97 8.42
N PHE A 19 -10.68 5.86 9.17
CA PHE A 19 -10.73 5.68 10.62
C PHE A 19 -9.75 6.60 11.34
N ALA A 20 -10.14 6.99 12.57
CA ALA A 20 -9.23 7.72 13.44
C ALA A 20 -7.99 6.87 13.81
N PRO A 21 -6.82 7.48 13.99
CA PRO A 21 -5.59 6.76 14.30
C PRO A 21 -5.69 5.85 15.53
N SER A 22 -6.44 6.27 16.57
CA SER A 22 -6.69 5.47 17.78
C SER A 22 -7.49 4.21 17.49
N ASP A 23 -8.52 4.30 16.62
CA ASP A 23 -9.36 3.17 16.24
C ASP A 23 -8.55 2.16 15.43
N LEU A 24 -7.70 2.65 14.51
CA LEU A 24 -6.81 1.79 13.73
C LEU A 24 -5.81 1.01 14.60
N LEU A 25 -5.32 1.58 15.71
CA LEU A 25 -4.52 0.82 16.67
C LEU A 25 -5.31 -0.33 17.33
N GLY A 26 -6.59 -0.13 17.57
CA GLY A 26 -7.51 -1.19 17.99
C GLY A 26 -7.66 -2.27 16.94
N CYS A 27 -7.90 -1.86 15.68
CA CYS A 27 -8.08 -2.78 14.55
C CYS A 27 -6.84 -3.64 14.28
N VAL A 28 -5.63 -3.09 14.28
CA VAL A 28 -4.41 -3.90 14.01
C VAL A 28 -4.12 -4.89 15.12
N ARG A 29 -4.41 -4.55 16.40
CA ARG A 29 -4.31 -5.50 17.51
C ARG A 29 -5.34 -6.62 17.40
N ALA A 30 -6.58 -6.29 17.05
CA ALA A 30 -7.62 -7.28 16.81
C ALA A 30 -7.26 -8.18 15.61
N ALA A 31 -6.72 -7.62 14.53
CA ALA A 31 -6.26 -8.39 13.38
C ALA A 31 -5.13 -9.37 13.74
N GLU A 32 -4.15 -8.96 14.55
CA GLU A 32 -3.11 -9.85 15.07
C GLU A 32 -3.72 -11.01 15.86
N GLN A 33 -4.63 -10.72 16.80
CA GLN A 33 -5.31 -11.73 17.61
C GLN A 33 -6.16 -12.69 16.76
N ALA A 34 -6.76 -12.18 15.68
CA ALA A 34 -7.52 -13.00 14.73
C ALA A 34 -6.62 -13.83 13.79
N GLY A 35 -5.31 -13.61 13.84
CA GLY A 35 -4.33 -14.43 13.13
C GLY A 35 -3.88 -13.86 11.77
N PHE A 36 -4.10 -12.59 11.48
CA PHE A 36 -3.40 -11.94 10.38
C PHE A 36 -1.89 -11.95 10.66
N ALA A 37 -1.09 -12.21 9.63
CA ALA A 37 0.36 -12.42 9.78
C ALA A 37 1.19 -11.14 9.58
N ALA A 38 0.57 -10.08 9.07
CA ALA A 38 1.20 -8.80 8.79
C ALA A 38 0.14 -7.70 8.75
N ALA A 39 0.57 -6.44 8.71
CA ALA A 39 -0.30 -5.32 8.41
C ALA A 39 0.37 -4.32 7.46
N MET A 40 -0.40 -3.44 6.87
CA MET A 40 0.08 -2.24 6.19
C MET A 40 -0.91 -1.09 6.41
N CYS A 41 -0.47 0.13 6.19
CA CYS A 41 -1.33 1.30 6.27
C CYS A 41 -1.16 2.22 5.06
N SER A 42 -2.20 3.00 4.77
CA SER A 42 -2.14 4.08 3.79
C SER A 42 -1.30 5.27 4.30
N ASP A 43 -0.76 6.05 3.36
CA ASP A 43 -0.01 7.29 3.63
C ASP A 43 -0.59 8.44 2.79
N HIS A 44 -1.68 9.02 3.28
CA HIS A 44 -2.39 10.10 2.62
C HIS A 44 -2.43 11.35 3.50
N PHE A 45 -2.49 12.52 2.87
CA PHE A 45 -2.75 13.78 3.54
C PHE A 45 -4.23 14.12 3.53
N ALA A 46 -4.94 13.74 2.48
CA ALA A 46 -6.37 13.94 2.34
C ALA A 46 -7.07 12.59 2.02
N PRO A 47 -8.31 12.40 2.48
CA PRO A 47 -9.09 11.22 2.12
C PRO A 47 -9.51 11.28 0.64
N TRP A 48 -9.96 10.14 0.11
CA TRP A 48 -10.43 10.03 -1.27
C TRP A 48 -11.82 10.63 -1.50
N SER A 49 -12.64 10.69 -0.46
CA SER A 49 -14.04 11.10 -0.53
C SER A 49 -14.41 11.92 0.70
N VAL A 50 -15.35 12.83 0.59
CA VAL A 50 -15.92 13.55 1.74
C VAL A 50 -16.65 12.63 2.72
N ARG A 51 -16.88 11.37 2.36
CA ARG A 51 -17.45 10.35 3.25
C ARG A 51 -16.42 9.72 4.18
N GLN A 52 -15.15 9.94 3.91
CA GLN A 52 -14.02 9.44 4.69
C GLN A 52 -13.49 10.60 5.55
N PRO A 53 -13.75 10.61 6.86
CA PRO A 53 -13.58 11.82 7.67
C PRO A 53 -12.17 11.98 8.26
N HIS A 54 -11.22 11.09 7.92
CA HIS A 54 -9.90 11.06 8.55
C HIS A 54 -8.76 11.16 7.55
N SER A 55 -7.57 11.42 8.04
CA SER A 55 -6.28 11.20 7.37
C SER A 55 -5.15 11.38 8.38
N GLY A 56 -4.91 10.36 9.20
CA GLY A 56 -3.85 10.38 10.20
C GLY A 56 -2.46 10.29 9.57
N PHE A 57 -1.46 10.91 10.20
CA PHE A 57 -0.08 10.85 9.72
C PHE A 57 0.52 9.46 9.95
N ALA A 58 0.71 8.71 8.88
CA ALA A 58 1.10 7.30 8.90
C ALA A 58 2.40 7.05 9.67
N TRP A 59 3.41 7.89 9.50
CA TRP A 59 4.73 7.69 10.10
C TRP A 59 4.73 7.78 11.63
N SER A 60 3.94 8.70 12.22
CA SER A 60 3.76 8.76 13.67
C SER A 60 2.98 7.55 14.19
N TRP A 61 1.93 7.15 13.46
CA TRP A 61 1.10 6.01 13.81
C TRP A 61 1.84 4.67 13.75
N LEU A 62 2.71 4.48 12.74
CA LEU A 62 3.52 3.27 12.57
C LEU A 62 4.40 2.96 13.78
N GLY A 63 4.99 3.97 14.41
CA GLY A 63 5.76 3.78 15.63
C GLY A 63 4.92 3.16 16.75
N ALA A 64 3.68 3.63 16.92
CA ALA A 64 2.74 3.10 17.91
C ALA A 64 2.24 1.68 17.53
N ALA A 65 1.92 1.46 16.25
CA ALA A 65 1.42 0.17 15.76
C ALA A 65 2.48 -0.93 15.89
N LEU A 66 3.72 -0.65 15.50
CA LEU A 66 4.87 -1.56 15.65
C LEU A 66 5.19 -1.86 17.13
N ALA A 67 5.08 -0.87 18.02
CA ALA A 67 5.33 -1.04 19.45
C ALA A 67 4.23 -1.85 20.16
N THR A 68 2.99 -1.85 19.65
CA THR A 68 1.85 -2.48 20.31
C THR A 68 1.43 -3.84 19.72
N THR A 69 2.11 -4.29 18.66
CA THR A 69 1.91 -5.60 18.02
C THR A 69 3.25 -6.26 17.71
N SER A 70 3.24 -7.53 17.33
CA SER A 70 4.40 -8.25 16.78
C SER A 70 4.40 -8.30 15.24
N LEU A 71 3.39 -7.73 14.59
CA LEU A 71 3.22 -7.75 13.13
C LEU A 71 4.36 -7.01 12.41
N SER A 72 4.69 -7.45 11.20
CA SER A 72 5.43 -6.62 10.26
C SER A 72 4.50 -5.62 9.59
N PHE A 73 4.99 -4.39 9.35
CA PHE A 73 4.20 -3.33 8.75
C PHE A 73 4.77 -2.82 7.44
N GLY A 74 3.88 -2.60 6.48
CA GLY A 74 4.14 -1.78 5.30
C GLY A 74 3.47 -0.42 5.39
N VAL A 75 4.04 0.58 4.71
CA VAL A 75 3.35 1.84 4.43
C VAL A 75 3.16 2.00 2.93
N VAL A 76 1.93 2.26 2.49
CA VAL A 76 1.54 2.36 1.08
C VAL A 76 0.65 3.58 0.83
N THR A 77 0.97 4.46 -0.07
CA THR A 77 2.23 4.59 -0.81
C THR A 77 2.86 5.90 -0.38
N THR A 78 4.10 5.88 0.05
CA THR A 78 4.81 7.10 0.43
C THR A 78 5.30 7.81 -0.84
N PRO A 79 4.76 9.00 -1.16
CA PRO A 79 5.22 9.79 -2.30
C PRO A 79 6.47 10.56 -1.92
N ILE A 80 7.60 10.29 -2.58
CA ILE A 80 8.87 10.96 -2.29
C ILE A 80 9.28 11.95 -3.37
N GLY A 81 10.01 12.97 -2.93
CA GLY A 81 10.53 14.03 -3.77
C GLY A 81 9.67 15.31 -3.82
N ARG A 82 8.54 15.33 -3.09
CA ARG A 82 7.68 16.52 -2.94
C ARG A 82 7.18 16.68 -1.50
N ARG A 83 6.05 16.06 -1.13
CA ARG A 83 5.53 16.09 0.25
C ARG A 83 6.56 15.56 1.24
N TYR A 84 7.29 14.55 0.85
CA TYR A 84 8.39 13.99 1.64
C TYR A 84 9.74 14.22 0.97
N HIS A 85 10.63 14.90 1.67
CA HIS A 85 12.03 15.01 1.26
C HIS A 85 12.74 13.66 1.52
N PRO A 86 13.51 13.10 0.55
CA PRO A 86 14.09 11.77 0.68
C PRO A 86 15.02 11.60 1.89
N ALA A 87 15.77 12.63 2.29
CA ALA A 87 16.61 12.54 3.48
C ALA A 87 15.78 12.38 4.77
N LEU A 88 14.63 13.08 4.89
CA LEU A 88 13.74 12.95 6.05
C LEU A 88 13.00 11.62 6.04
N THR A 89 12.59 11.15 4.85
CA THR A 89 11.96 9.83 4.71
C THR A 89 12.95 8.72 5.07
N ALA A 90 14.21 8.83 4.63
CA ALA A 90 15.26 7.89 4.99
C ALA A 90 15.50 7.87 6.51
N GLN A 91 15.51 9.04 7.17
CA GLN A 91 15.67 9.12 8.63
C GLN A 91 14.49 8.48 9.36
N ALA A 92 13.25 8.75 8.95
CA ALA A 92 12.06 8.14 9.55
C ALA A 92 12.06 6.62 9.38
N ALA A 93 12.37 6.14 8.16
CA ALA A 93 12.46 4.72 7.86
C ALA A 93 13.60 4.03 8.62
N ALA A 94 14.75 4.68 8.75
CA ALA A 94 15.89 4.17 9.53
C ALA A 94 15.54 4.03 11.01
N THR A 95 14.83 5.01 11.58
CA THR A 95 14.38 4.97 12.97
C THR A 95 13.44 3.80 13.22
N LEU A 96 12.41 3.61 12.36
CA LEU A 96 11.50 2.47 12.51
C LEU A 96 12.20 1.13 12.33
N ALA A 97 13.10 1.01 11.36
CA ALA A 97 13.81 -0.23 11.10
C ALA A 97 14.87 -0.57 12.16
N GLU A 98 15.43 0.42 12.84
CA GLU A 98 16.33 0.21 13.99
C GLU A 98 15.57 -0.23 15.23
N MET A 99 14.45 0.46 15.54
CA MET A 99 13.59 0.12 16.69
C MET A 99 12.89 -1.24 16.51
N PHE A 100 12.56 -1.63 15.29
CA PHE A 100 11.78 -2.83 14.95
C PHE A 100 12.46 -3.62 13.82
N PRO A 101 13.56 -4.28 14.05
CA PRO A 101 14.36 -4.94 13.02
C PRO A 101 13.53 -5.92 12.18
N GLU A 102 13.67 -5.80 10.84
CA GLU A 102 13.04 -6.67 9.83
C GLU A 102 11.49 -6.65 9.81
N ARG A 103 10.87 -5.77 10.61
CA ARG A 103 9.41 -5.66 10.71
C ARG A 103 8.81 -4.51 9.92
N PHE A 104 9.62 -3.70 9.24
CA PHE A 104 9.15 -2.54 8.49
C PHE A 104 9.61 -2.57 7.04
N TRP A 105 8.72 -2.19 6.12
CA TRP A 105 8.99 -1.94 4.71
C TRP A 105 8.17 -0.76 4.22
N LEU A 106 8.62 -0.09 3.15
CA LEU A 106 7.92 1.06 2.61
C LEU A 106 7.70 0.94 1.10
N ALA A 107 6.47 1.23 0.66
CA ALA A 107 6.15 1.37 -0.74
C ALA A 107 6.40 2.81 -1.17
N LEU A 108 7.16 2.97 -2.23
CA LEU A 108 7.53 4.25 -2.80
C LEU A 108 6.80 4.48 -4.12
N GLY A 109 6.25 5.69 -4.28
CA GLY A 109 5.48 6.07 -5.45
C GLY A 109 5.73 7.51 -5.89
N SER A 110 5.25 7.84 -7.08
CA SER A 110 5.42 9.18 -7.68
C SER A 110 4.35 10.18 -7.24
N GLY A 111 3.47 9.80 -6.30
CA GLY A 111 2.46 10.66 -5.70
C GLY A 111 1.21 10.88 -6.56
N GLU A 112 0.26 11.58 -5.98
CA GLU A 112 -1.03 11.98 -6.53
C GLU A 112 -1.32 13.43 -6.16
N ALA A 113 -1.98 14.18 -7.04
CA ALA A 113 -2.26 15.58 -6.82
C ALA A 113 -3.06 15.83 -5.53
N LEU A 114 -3.96 14.93 -5.16
CA LEU A 114 -4.74 14.97 -3.92
C LEU A 114 -3.84 15.19 -2.69
N ASN A 115 -2.75 14.45 -2.61
CA ASN A 115 -1.87 14.41 -1.45
C ASN A 115 -0.70 15.39 -1.52
N GLU A 116 -0.20 15.66 -2.74
CA GLU A 116 1.04 16.40 -2.93
C GLU A 116 0.87 17.92 -3.05
N ARG A 117 -0.34 18.39 -3.40
CA ARG A 117 -0.65 19.84 -3.56
C ARG A 117 -0.45 20.66 -2.29
N VAL A 118 -0.52 20.03 -1.13
CA VAL A 118 -0.43 20.71 0.18
C VAL A 118 0.90 21.43 0.40
N THR A 119 1.94 21.06 -0.35
CA THR A 119 3.25 21.74 -0.30
C THR A 119 3.26 23.06 -1.06
N GLY A 120 2.17 23.45 -1.74
CA GLY A 120 2.07 24.67 -2.54
C GLY A 120 2.85 24.63 -3.85
N GLN A 121 3.54 23.56 -4.15
CA GLN A 121 4.31 23.42 -5.38
C GLN A 121 3.42 22.97 -6.55
N ARG A 122 3.83 23.34 -7.79
CA ARG A 122 3.17 22.90 -9.03
C ARG A 122 3.12 21.35 -9.10
N TRP A 123 1.97 20.78 -9.47
CA TRP A 123 1.86 19.37 -9.78
C TRP A 123 2.52 19.06 -11.14
N PRO A 124 3.58 18.25 -11.19
CA PRO A 124 4.32 18.04 -12.43
C PRO A 124 3.75 16.92 -13.28
N ALA A 125 4.18 16.86 -14.54
CA ALA A 125 3.88 15.77 -15.43
C ALA A 125 4.45 14.44 -14.91
N LYS A 126 3.85 13.31 -15.34
CA LYS A 126 4.23 11.95 -14.89
C LYS A 126 5.73 11.67 -15.05
N ALA A 127 6.33 12.07 -16.17
CA ALA A 127 7.75 11.86 -16.43
C ALA A 127 8.65 12.55 -15.39
N GLU A 128 8.33 13.80 -15.00
CA GLU A 128 9.05 14.50 -13.94
C GLU A 128 8.85 13.84 -12.58
N ARG A 129 7.63 13.39 -12.28
CA ARG A 129 7.34 12.66 -11.03
C ARG A 129 8.16 11.37 -10.92
N ASP A 130 8.27 10.63 -12.01
CA ASP A 130 9.05 9.38 -12.08
C ASP A 130 10.56 9.65 -11.94
N ALA A 131 11.06 10.72 -12.55
CA ALA A 131 12.46 11.12 -12.41
C ALA A 131 12.78 11.55 -10.96
N ARG A 132 11.87 12.31 -10.31
CA ARG A 132 11.98 12.69 -8.89
C ARG A 132 11.98 11.46 -7.97
N LEU A 133 11.08 10.50 -8.21
CA LEU A 133 11.04 9.24 -7.47
C LEU A 133 12.38 8.51 -7.60
N ARG A 134 12.92 8.39 -8.80
CA ARG A 134 14.19 7.69 -9.03
C ARG A 134 15.35 8.38 -8.31
N GLU A 135 15.48 9.69 -8.47
CA GLU A 135 16.53 10.47 -7.79
C GLU A 135 16.42 10.37 -6.26
N SER A 136 15.19 10.39 -5.74
CA SER A 136 14.91 10.23 -4.31
C SER A 136 15.32 8.85 -3.80
N VAL A 137 15.04 7.79 -4.55
CA VAL A 137 15.48 6.42 -4.22
C VAL A 137 17.00 6.34 -4.15
N ASP A 138 17.70 6.92 -5.12
CA ASP A 138 19.15 6.91 -5.17
C ASP A 138 19.76 7.66 -3.96
N ILE A 139 19.17 8.79 -3.55
CA ILE A 139 19.56 9.53 -2.34
C ILE A 139 19.35 8.66 -1.09
N MET A 140 18.18 8.05 -0.95
CA MET A 140 17.87 7.20 0.20
C MET A 140 18.82 5.99 0.28
N ARG A 141 19.10 5.33 -0.85
CA ARG A 141 20.05 4.20 -0.91
C ARG A 141 21.44 4.60 -0.43
N ALA A 142 21.97 5.74 -0.91
CA ALA A 142 23.27 6.26 -0.49
C ALA A 142 23.30 6.57 1.02
N LEU A 143 22.23 7.18 1.55
CA LEU A 143 22.11 7.44 2.98
C LEU A 143 22.10 6.15 3.82
N PHE A 144 21.37 5.12 3.39
CA PHE A 144 21.36 3.81 4.06
C PHE A 144 22.71 3.08 3.94
N ALA A 145 23.48 3.32 2.86
CA ALA A 145 24.85 2.84 2.72
C ALA A 145 25.82 3.56 3.68
N GLY A 146 25.40 4.66 4.30
CA GLY A 146 26.22 5.45 5.26
C GLY A 146 27.00 6.58 4.62
N GLU A 147 26.67 6.91 3.38
CA GLU A 147 27.31 8.02 2.68
C GLU A 147 26.82 9.37 3.22
N THR A 148 27.64 10.41 3.08
CA THR A 148 27.22 11.80 3.19
C THR A 148 26.83 12.29 1.81
N VAL A 149 25.58 12.68 1.63
CA VAL A 149 25.01 13.03 0.33
C VAL A 149 24.87 14.54 0.20
N SER A 150 25.46 15.09 -0.87
CA SER A 150 25.24 16.46 -1.32
C SER A 150 24.91 16.44 -2.82
N ARG A 151 23.78 17.02 -3.20
CA ARG A 151 23.35 17.18 -4.60
C ARG A 151 22.72 18.56 -4.75
N ARG A 152 23.07 19.28 -5.82
CA ARG A 152 22.50 20.58 -6.16
C ARG A 152 22.21 20.69 -7.65
N GLY A 153 21.13 21.39 -7.99
CA GLY A 153 20.74 21.63 -9.39
C GLY A 153 20.08 20.44 -10.09
N GLY A 154 19.73 19.38 -9.34
CA GLY A 154 18.89 18.27 -9.79
C GLY A 154 17.40 18.55 -9.56
N LEU A 155 16.62 17.50 -9.50
CA LEU A 155 15.20 17.58 -9.10
C LEU A 155 15.03 17.69 -7.60
N ILE A 156 16.00 17.20 -6.83
CA ILE A 156 16.05 17.20 -5.37
C ILE A 156 17.40 17.77 -4.91
N ASP A 157 17.36 18.84 -4.15
CA ASP A 157 18.56 19.38 -3.51
C ASP A 157 18.76 18.74 -2.13
N VAL A 158 20.01 18.33 -1.86
CA VAL A 158 20.44 17.76 -0.58
C VAL A 158 21.79 18.36 -0.24
N GLU A 159 22.02 18.73 1.02
CA GLU A 159 23.29 19.29 1.47
C GLU A 159 23.79 18.54 2.71
N GLU A 160 24.96 17.92 2.60
CA GLU A 160 25.67 17.21 3.66
C GLU A 160 24.79 16.25 4.53
N ALA A 161 23.77 15.65 3.91
CA ALA A 161 22.86 14.75 4.61
C ALA A 161 23.54 13.42 4.91
N ARG A 162 23.38 12.94 6.15
CA ARG A 162 23.90 11.66 6.61
C ARG A 162 22.95 11.04 7.65
N LEU A 163 22.75 9.73 7.59
CA LEU A 163 22.08 8.99 8.66
C LEU A 163 23.07 8.65 9.77
N TYR A 164 22.87 9.20 10.96
CA TYR A 164 23.68 8.89 12.15
C TYR A 164 23.18 7.63 12.86
N THR A 165 21.87 7.37 12.85
CA THR A 165 21.28 6.11 13.29
C THR A 165 20.88 5.31 12.06
N ARG A 166 21.44 4.10 11.91
CA ARG A 166 21.16 3.19 10.80
C ARG A 166 20.83 1.81 11.33
N PRO A 167 19.78 1.15 10.78
CA PRO A 167 19.52 -0.25 11.10
C PRO A 167 20.63 -1.15 10.51
N ASN A 168 20.83 -2.32 11.10
CA ASN A 168 21.75 -3.32 10.54
C ASN A 168 21.27 -3.82 9.17
N VAL A 169 19.95 -3.96 8.99
CA VAL A 169 19.31 -4.33 7.74
C VAL A 169 18.40 -3.17 7.31
N PRO A 170 18.70 -2.49 6.19
CA PRO A 170 17.81 -1.45 5.66
C PRO A 170 16.43 -2.00 5.35
N PRO A 171 15.35 -1.20 5.52
CA PRO A 171 14.02 -1.62 5.15
C PRO A 171 13.90 -1.80 3.63
N ALA A 172 13.09 -2.76 3.20
CA ALA A 172 12.86 -3.00 1.79
C ALA A 172 12.11 -1.83 1.13
N PHE A 173 12.59 -1.37 -0.02
CA PHE A 173 11.96 -0.36 -0.86
C PHE A 173 11.09 -1.05 -1.92
N ILE A 174 9.81 -1.08 -1.68
CA ILE A 174 8.83 -1.70 -2.59
C ILE A 174 8.31 -0.64 -3.56
N ALA A 175 8.23 -0.95 -4.85
CA ALA A 175 7.64 -0.03 -5.81
C ALA A 175 6.13 -0.21 -5.88
N ALA A 176 5.36 0.88 -5.86
CA ALA A 176 3.95 0.85 -6.17
C ALA A 176 3.73 1.00 -7.68
N ALA A 177 3.05 0.02 -8.31
CA ALA A 177 2.75 0.09 -9.74
C ALA A 177 1.39 -0.53 -10.07
N LEU A 178 0.60 0.19 -10.88
CA LEU A 178 -0.72 -0.22 -11.35
C LEU A 178 -0.75 -0.56 -12.84
N THR A 179 0.38 -0.40 -13.53
CA THR A 179 0.51 -0.65 -14.98
C THR A 179 1.81 -1.40 -15.30
N PRO A 180 1.83 -2.21 -16.37
CA PRO A 180 3.04 -2.92 -16.80
C PRO A 180 4.22 -1.99 -17.06
N GLU A 181 3.99 -0.81 -17.66
CA GLU A 181 5.05 0.15 -17.94
C GLU A 181 5.73 0.66 -16.65
N THR A 182 4.94 1.01 -15.63
CA THR A 182 5.47 1.44 -14.33
C THR A 182 6.21 0.28 -13.64
N ALA A 183 5.67 -0.93 -13.69
CA ALA A 183 6.27 -2.11 -13.11
C ALA A 183 7.63 -2.46 -13.76
N ARG A 184 7.74 -2.39 -15.09
CA ARG A 184 9.02 -2.62 -15.79
C ARG A 184 10.09 -1.64 -15.31
N ARG A 185 9.76 -0.34 -15.21
CA ARG A 185 10.72 0.67 -14.72
C ARG A 185 11.11 0.44 -13.26
N ALA A 186 10.18 -0.04 -12.45
CA ALA A 186 10.40 -0.35 -11.04
C ALA A 186 11.37 -1.53 -10.85
N GLY A 187 11.36 -2.52 -11.73
CA GLY A 187 12.25 -3.67 -11.70
C GLY A 187 13.74 -3.31 -11.64
N ALA A 188 14.12 -2.15 -12.14
CA ALA A 188 15.52 -1.71 -12.11
C ALA A 188 16.02 -1.25 -10.72
N TRP A 189 15.13 -0.94 -9.76
CA TRP A 189 15.56 -0.32 -8.50
C TRP A 189 14.89 -0.86 -7.24
N ALA A 190 13.66 -1.40 -7.33
CA ALA A 190 12.88 -1.79 -6.17
C ALA A 190 13.26 -3.17 -5.64
N ASP A 191 13.16 -3.39 -4.34
CA ASP A 191 13.36 -4.71 -3.70
C ASP A 191 12.10 -5.60 -3.84
N GLY A 192 11.02 -5.05 -4.36
CA GLY A 192 9.76 -5.73 -4.61
C GLY A 192 8.74 -4.82 -5.27
N LEU A 193 7.57 -5.37 -5.53
CA LEU A 193 6.45 -4.69 -6.18
C LEU A 193 5.20 -4.79 -5.31
N VAL A 194 4.45 -3.71 -5.16
CA VAL A 194 3.07 -3.73 -4.67
C VAL A 194 2.11 -3.22 -5.74
N THR A 195 1.00 -3.95 -5.91
CA THR A 195 -0.11 -3.56 -6.78
C THR A 195 -1.45 -3.80 -6.07
N ILE A 196 -2.55 -3.36 -6.66
CA ILE A 196 -3.92 -3.64 -6.18
C ILE A 196 -4.53 -4.77 -7.00
N ASN A 197 -5.60 -5.38 -6.48
CA ASN A 197 -6.34 -6.39 -7.22
C ASN A 197 -6.95 -5.83 -8.52
N GLN A 198 -6.77 -6.58 -9.58
CA GLN A 198 -7.21 -6.34 -10.95
C GLN A 198 -7.51 -7.70 -11.58
N PRO A 199 -8.12 -7.77 -12.77
CA PRO A 199 -8.27 -9.03 -13.51
C PRO A 199 -6.95 -9.77 -13.63
N ALA A 200 -6.97 -11.10 -13.49
CA ALA A 200 -5.77 -11.95 -13.40
C ALA A 200 -4.81 -11.77 -14.59
N GLU A 201 -5.33 -11.57 -15.80
CA GLU A 201 -4.52 -11.29 -16.99
C GLU A 201 -3.70 -10.01 -16.83
N ARG A 202 -4.33 -8.96 -16.28
CA ARG A 202 -3.67 -7.67 -16.06
C ARG A 202 -2.63 -7.76 -14.95
N LEU A 203 -2.90 -8.52 -13.88
CA LEU A 203 -1.92 -8.80 -12.84
C LEU A 203 -0.71 -9.56 -13.41
N ARG A 204 -0.92 -10.61 -14.21
CA ARG A 204 0.19 -11.31 -14.89
C ARG A 204 1.04 -10.37 -15.73
N ALA A 205 0.42 -9.52 -16.55
CA ALA A 205 1.16 -8.54 -17.37
C ALA A 205 1.99 -7.56 -16.51
N ILE A 206 1.50 -7.14 -15.35
CA ILE A 206 2.24 -6.29 -14.40
C ILE A 206 3.43 -7.06 -13.81
N LEU A 207 3.22 -8.30 -13.35
CA LEU A 207 4.27 -9.12 -12.76
C LEU A 207 5.37 -9.47 -13.78
N ASP A 208 4.99 -9.85 -14.99
CA ASP A 208 5.94 -10.17 -16.06
C ASP A 208 6.77 -8.95 -16.46
N ALA A 209 6.13 -7.79 -16.59
CA ALA A 209 6.83 -6.55 -16.86
C ALA A 209 7.82 -6.16 -15.74
N PHE A 210 7.48 -6.41 -14.47
CA PHE A 210 8.39 -6.19 -13.35
C PHE A 210 9.61 -7.13 -13.41
N ARG A 211 9.38 -8.41 -13.70
CA ARG A 211 10.45 -9.39 -13.86
C ARG A 211 11.39 -9.03 -15.02
N GLU A 212 10.82 -8.71 -16.20
CA GLU A 212 11.57 -8.24 -17.38
C GLU A 212 12.39 -6.97 -17.08
N GLY A 213 11.89 -6.11 -16.21
CA GLY A 213 12.59 -4.91 -15.76
C GLY A 213 13.75 -5.16 -14.79
N GLY A 214 14.01 -6.41 -14.40
CA GLY A 214 15.07 -6.81 -13.46
C GLY A 214 14.56 -7.18 -12.07
N GLY A 215 13.25 -7.32 -11.88
CA GLY A 215 12.61 -7.67 -10.61
C GLY A 215 12.43 -9.18 -10.37
N GLU A 216 13.07 -10.06 -11.18
CA GLU A 216 12.97 -11.50 -11.00
C GLU A 216 13.40 -11.94 -9.59
N GLY A 217 12.61 -12.83 -8.98
CA GLY A 217 12.86 -13.36 -7.64
C GLY A 217 12.62 -12.36 -6.48
N ARG A 218 12.18 -11.12 -6.77
CA ARG A 218 11.91 -10.13 -5.75
C ARG A 218 10.50 -10.25 -5.17
N ARG A 219 10.30 -9.66 -3.99
CA ARG A 219 9.04 -9.71 -3.23
C ARG A 219 7.87 -9.13 -4.02
N LEU A 220 6.75 -9.87 -4.08
CA LEU A 220 5.51 -9.46 -4.74
C LEU A 220 4.41 -9.32 -3.69
N VAL A 221 3.77 -8.15 -3.66
CA VAL A 221 2.75 -7.76 -2.69
C VAL A 221 1.47 -7.38 -3.42
N LEU A 222 0.34 -7.90 -2.95
CA LEU A 222 -0.98 -7.55 -3.47
C LEU A 222 -1.83 -6.90 -2.37
N GLN A 223 -2.37 -5.73 -2.63
CA GLN A 223 -3.48 -5.19 -1.86
C GLN A 223 -4.79 -5.62 -2.51
N VAL A 224 -5.67 -6.23 -1.75
CA VAL A 224 -6.99 -6.67 -2.23
C VAL A 224 -8.07 -5.87 -1.53
N HIS A 225 -8.86 -5.13 -2.30
CA HIS A 225 -10.07 -4.49 -1.82
C HIS A 225 -11.16 -5.55 -1.68
N VAL A 226 -11.68 -5.68 -0.47
CA VAL A 226 -12.79 -6.58 -0.15
C VAL A 226 -13.93 -5.77 0.48
N SER A 227 -15.14 -6.18 0.26
CA SER A 227 -16.29 -5.71 1.02
C SER A 227 -17.06 -6.91 1.54
N TYR A 228 -16.96 -7.13 2.84
CA TYR A 228 -17.69 -8.18 3.56
C TYR A 228 -18.71 -7.54 4.49
N ALA A 229 -19.92 -8.09 4.51
CA ALA A 229 -20.95 -7.78 5.49
C ALA A 229 -21.84 -9.02 5.71
N PRO A 230 -22.72 -9.06 6.74
CA PRO A 230 -23.64 -10.19 6.97
C PRO A 230 -24.57 -10.50 5.82
N THR A 231 -24.86 -9.54 4.94
CA THR A 231 -25.69 -9.73 3.75
C THR A 231 -24.99 -9.18 2.51
N GLN A 232 -25.28 -9.76 1.35
CA GLN A 232 -24.74 -9.32 0.06
C GLN A 232 -25.14 -7.86 -0.26
N GLU A 233 -26.36 -7.47 0.10
CA GLU A 233 -26.85 -6.09 -0.09
C GLU A 233 -26.03 -5.09 0.71
N GLU A 234 -25.78 -5.37 2.00
CA GLU A 234 -24.97 -4.52 2.87
C GLU A 234 -23.50 -4.46 2.39
N ALA A 235 -22.92 -5.59 1.99
CA ALA A 235 -21.56 -5.64 1.46
C ALA A 235 -21.43 -4.74 0.21
N ARG A 236 -22.41 -4.77 -0.68
CA ARG A 236 -22.45 -3.95 -1.89
C ARG A 236 -22.67 -2.48 -1.58
N ALA A 237 -23.57 -2.17 -0.64
CA ALA A 237 -23.82 -0.80 -0.19
C ALA A 237 -22.56 -0.17 0.43
N ASN A 238 -21.83 -0.91 1.28
CA ASN A 238 -20.57 -0.49 1.88
C ASN A 238 -19.50 -0.18 0.83
N ALA A 239 -19.31 -1.07 -0.15
CA ALA A 239 -18.38 -0.85 -1.25
C ALA A 239 -18.71 0.42 -2.05
N HIS A 240 -19.98 0.59 -2.40
CA HIS A 240 -20.45 1.75 -3.17
C HIS A 240 -20.33 3.06 -2.38
N ASP A 241 -20.67 3.05 -1.10
CA ASP A 241 -20.55 4.26 -0.27
C ASP A 241 -19.08 4.67 -0.10
N GLN A 242 -18.24 3.74 0.28
CA GLN A 242 -16.87 4.04 0.73
C GLN A 242 -15.81 4.00 -0.36
N TRP A 243 -16.02 3.24 -1.48
CA TRP A 243 -14.91 2.95 -2.42
C TRP A 243 -15.27 3.08 -3.91
N ARG A 244 -16.38 3.74 -4.27
CA ARG A 244 -16.81 3.89 -5.68
C ARG A 244 -15.81 4.65 -6.56
N PHE A 245 -14.94 5.49 -5.99
CA PHE A 245 -13.88 6.17 -6.74
C PHE A 245 -12.83 5.21 -7.30
N ASN A 246 -12.77 3.97 -6.84
CA ASN A 246 -11.86 2.93 -7.35
C ASN A 246 -12.15 2.53 -8.81
N THR A 247 -13.27 2.95 -9.37
CA THR A 247 -13.58 2.80 -10.81
C THR A 247 -12.83 3.78 -11.70
N LEU A 248 -12.24 4.83 -11.13
CA LEU A 248 -11.45 5.79 -11.89
C LEU A 248 -10.15 5.16 -12.36
N SER A 249 -9.76 5.45 -13.60
CA SER A 249 -8.43 5.07 -14.07
C SER A 249 -7.34 5.77 -13.25
N SER A 250 -6.20 5.09 -13.07
CA SER A 250 -5.07 5.64 -12.31
C SER A 250 -4.56 6.99 -12.87
N SER A 251 -4.69 7.21 -14.18
CA SER A 251 -4.31 8.47 -14.81
C SER A 251 -5.24 9.63 -14.44
N VAL A 252 -6.54 9.37 -14.30
CA VAL A 252 -7.52 10.35 -13.84
C VAL A 252 -7.35 10.62 -12.34
N ALA A 253 -7.31 9.55 -11.54
CA ALA A 253 -7.18 9.65 -10.08
C ALA A 253 -5.92 10.46 -9.67
N ALA A 254 -4.79 10.28 -10.37
CA ALA A 254 -3.54 10.99 -10.08
C ALA A 254 -3.62 12.52 -10.28
N GLU A 255 -4.59 13.02 -11.05
CA GLU A 255 -4.71 14.44 -11.36
C GLU A 255 -5.79 15.17 -10.54
N LEU A 256 -6.71 14.44 -9.89
CA LEU A 256 -7.73 15.02 -9.01
C LEU A 256 -7.09 15.52 -7.71
N LYS A 257 -7.53 16.69 -7.25
CA LYS A 257 -6.87 17.43 -6.17
C LYS A 257 -7.64 17.46 -4.87
N LEU A 258 -8.94 17.23 -4.91
CA LEU A 258 -9.84 17.41 -3.78
C LEU A 258 -10.78 16.22 -3.65
N PRO A 259 -11.16 15.79 -2.44
CA PRO A 259 -12.13 14.73 -2.22
C PRO A 259 -13.45 14.96 -2.97
N GLU A 260 -13.93 16.20 -3.03
CA GLU A 260 -15.15 16.58 -3.74
C GLU A 260 -15.09 16.30 -5.25
N GLN A 261 -13.87 16.35 -5.84
CA GLN A 261 -13.67 16.04 -7.25
C GLN A 261 -13.80 14.54 -7.52
N PHE A 262 -13.32 13.68 -6.62
CA PHE A 262 -13.51 12.24 -6.70
C PHE A 262 -14.99 11.88 -6.59
N ASP A 263 -15.71 12.48 -5.64
CA ASP A 263 -17.16 12.26 -5.49
C ASP A 263 -17.95 12.75 -6.70
N ALA A 264 -17.59 13.91 -7.25
CA ALA A 264 -18.23 14.45 -8.46
C ALA A 264 -17.96 13.57 -9.69
N ALA A 265 -16.73 13.08 -9.86
CA ALA A 265 -16.35 12.23 -10.98
C ALA A 265 -17.04 10.85 -10.94
N THR A 266 -17.40 10.38 -9.75
CA THR A 266 -18.00 9.05 -9.54
C THR A 266 -19.49 9.07 -9.14
N ARG A 267 -20.15 10.20 -9.28
CA ARG A 267 -21.57 10.37 -8.87
C ARG A 267 -22.55 9.43 -9.61
N LEU A 268 -22.18 8.96 -10.80
CA LEU A 268 -23.01 8.10 -11.64
C LEU A 268 -22.59 6.63 -11.59
N VAL A 269 -21.56 6.29 -10.82
CA VAL A 269 -21.12 4.91 -10.61
C VAL A 269 -22.24 4.15 -9.90
N ARG A 270 -22.60 3.02 -10.46
CA ARG A 270 -23.60 2.11 -9.87
C ARG A 270 -22.91 1.09 -8.98
N PRO A 271 -23.60 0.49 -8.00
CA PRO A 271 -23.03 -0.55 -7.15
C PRO A 271 -22.41 -1.73 -7.92
N GLU A 272 -22.99 -2.10 -9.08
CA GLU A 272 -22.54 -3.22 -9.93
C GLU A 272 -21.24 -2.89 -10.68
N ASP A 273 -20.94 -1.62 -10.92
CA ASP A 273 -19.73 -1.19 -11.63
C ASP A 273 -18.46 -1.47 -10.80
N LEU A 274 -18.60 -1.88 -9.54
CA LEU A 274 -17.48 -2.19 -8.61
C LEU A 274 -17.02 -3.65 -8.65
N ASP A 275 -17.79 -4.55 -9.27
CA ASP A 275 -17.53 -6.00 -9.23
C ASP A 275 -16.15 -6.41 -9.81
N GLU A 276 -15.59 -5.62 -10.72
CA GLU A 276 -14.25 -5.88 -11.28
C GLU A 276 -13.10 -5.42 -10.38
N SER A 277 -13.37 -4.48 -9.45
CA SER A 277 -12.33 -3.81 -8.68
C SER A 277 -12.37 -4.11 -7.19
N ILE A 278 -13.47 -4.67 -6.68
CA ILE A 278 -13.66 -5.01 -5.27
C ILE A 278 -14.26 -6.41 -5.17
N LEU A 279 -13.73 -7.25 -4.29
CA LEU A 279 -14.34 -8.53 -3.97
C LEU A 279 -15.52 -8.30 -3.01
N ILE A 280 -16.75 -8.38 -3.49
CA ILE A 280 -17.96 -8.08 -2.75
C ILE A 280 -18.75 -9.36 -2.50
N SER A 281 -18.83 -9.81 -1.25
CA SER A 281 -19.62 -11.01 -0.88
C SER A 281 -19.92 -11.06 0.63
N ASP A 282 -21.02 -11.69 0.98
CA ASP A 282 -21.36 -12.11 2.34
C ASP A 282 -20.86 -13.51 2.67
N ASP A 283 -20.30 -14.25 1.69
CA ASP A 283 -19.78 -15.60 1.87
C ASP A 283 -18.26 -15.61 2.10
N PRO A 284 -17.78 -15.92 3.33
CA PRO A 284 -16.36 -16.06 3.61
C PRO A 284 -15.66 -17.18 2.80
N GLY A 285 -16.39 -18.24 2.41
CA GLY A 285 -15.83 -19.30 1.57
C GLY A 285 -15.54 -18.82 0.15
N TRP A 286 -16.41 -17.99 -0.40
CA TRP A 286 -16.18 -17.34 -1.68
C TRP A 286 -14.94 -16.42 -1.64
N HIS A 287 -14.79 -15.63 -0.58
CA HIS A 287 -13.59 -14.79 -0.40
C HIS A 287 -12.32 -15.64 -0.31
N ALA A 288 -12.35 -16.75 0.46
CA ALA A 288 -11.20 -17.65 0.56
C ALA A 288 -10.78 -18.19 -0.81
N ALA A 289 -11.75 -18.63 -1.63
CA ALA A 289 -11.48 -19.12 -2.98
C ALA A 289 -10.84 -18.06 -3.88
N ARG A 290 -11.37 -16.82 -3.89
CA ARG A 290 -10.79 -15.71 -4.68
C ARG A 290 -9.39 -15.34 -4.24
N LEU A 291 -9.11 -15.36 -2.94
CA LEU A 291 -7.77 -15.09 -2.41
C LEU A 291 -6.78 -16.22 -2.75
N ALA A 292 -7.23 -17.45 -2.81
CA ALA A 292 -6.42 -18.58 -3.29
C ALA A 292 -6.04 -18.41 -4.78
N ASP A 293 -6.96 -17.96 -5.63
CA ASP A 293 -6.69 -17.65 -7.04
C ASP A 293 -5.57 -16.60 -7.19
N TYR A 294 -5.55 -15.58 -6.33
CA TYR A 294 -4.46 -14.60 -6.33
C TYR A 294 -3.14 -15.17 -5.82
N ALA A 295 -3.17 -16.07 -4.84
CA ALA A 295 -1.97 -16.74 -4.36
C ALA A 295 -1.27 -17.53 -5.46
N GLU A 296 -2.03 -18.18 -6.36
CA GLU A 296 -1.50 -18.91 -7.51
C GLU A 296 -0.76 -18.04 -8.54
N LEU A 297 -0.96 -16.72 -8.51
CA LEU A 297 -0.20 -15.78 -9.34
C LEU A 297 1.23 -15.54 -8.83
N GLY A 298 1.56 -16.05 -7.63
CA GLY A 298 2.92 -15.98 -7.06
C GLY A 298 3.16 -14.79 -6.16
N PHE A 299 2.11 -14.17 -5.61
CA PHE A 299 2.28 -13.13 -4.57
C PHE A 299 2.78 -13.75 -3.27
N HIS A 300 3.75 -13.11 -2.64
CA HIS A 300 4.30 -13.50 -1.33
C HIS A 300 3.41 -13.02 -0.18
N ASP A 301 2.80 -11.85 -0.35
CA ASP A 301 1.93 -11.21 0.64
C ASP A 301 0.65 -10.70 -0.03
N ILE A 302 -0.48 -10.97 0.62
CA ILE A 302 -1.78 -10.40 0.25
C ILE A 302 -2.32 -9.63 1.44
N TYR A 303 -2.53 -8.32 1.28
CA TYR A 303 -3.11 -7.45 2.30
C TYR A 303 -4.57 -7.16 1.99
N LEU A 304 -5.44 -7.43 2.95
CA LEU A 304 -6.88 -7.27 2.80
C LEU A 304 -7.33 -5.92 3.30
N HIS A 305 -7.88 -5.12 2.42
CA HIS A 305 -8.53 -3.87 2.72
C HIS A 305 -10.05 -4.07 2.70
N ASN A 306 -10.68 -4.29 3.86
CA ASN A 306 -12.13 -4.22 3.93
C ASN A 306 -12.56 -2.77 3.79
N VAL A 307 -13.21 -2.43 2.67
CA VAL A 307 -13.60 -1.06 2.35
C VAL A 307 -14.84 -0.60 3.14
N GLY A 308 -15.57 -1.52 3.76
CA GLY A 308 -16.67 -1.20 4.67
C GLY A 308 -16.17 -0.68 6.03
N LEU A 309 -17.05 0.05 6.74
CA LEU A 309 -16.72 0.58 8.08
C LEU A 309 -16.84 -0.48 9.19
N ASN A 310 -17.35 -1.65 8.91
CA ASN A 310 -17.61 -2.76 9.84
C ASN A 310 -16.36 -3.62 10.12
N GLN A 311 -15.23 -3.00 10.49
CA GLN A 311 -13.92 -3.66 10.64
C GLN A 311 -13.92 -4.82 11.64
N SER A 312 -14.62 -4.70 12.80
CA SER A 312 -14.65 -5.76 13.80
C SER A 312 -15.26 -7.05 13.23
N ALA A 313 -16.43 -6.94 12.59
CA ALA A 313 -17.09 -8.10 11.97
C ALA A 313 -16.25 -8.74 10.86
N PHE A 314 -15.58 -7.93 10.05
CA PHE A 314 -14.64 -8.40 9.05
C PHE A 314 -13.47 -9.16 9.67
N ILE A 315 -12.77 -8.56 10.64
CA ILE A 315 -11.59 -9.15 11.29
C ILE A 315 -11.94 -10.49 11.96
N GLU A 316 -13.03 -10.53 12.72
CA GLU A 316 -13.50 -11.73 13.41
C GLU A 316 -13.86 -12.84 12.41
N THR A 317 -14.66 -12.53 11.39
CA THR A 317 -15.10 -13.51 10.40
C THR A 317 -13.95 -14.04 9.56
N PHE A 318 -13.10 -13.14 9.07
CA PHE A 318 -11.96 -13.57 8.26
C PHE A 318 -10.94 -14.36 9.07
N GLY A 319 -10.66 -13.96 10.30
CA GLY A 319 -9.83 -14.72 11.22
C GLY A 319 -10.33 -16.15 11.47
N ALA A 320 -11.63 -16.29 11.71
CA ALA A 320 -12.24 -17.60 12.02
C ALA A 320 -12.51 -18.48 10.80
N ARG A 321 -12.85 -17.89 9.62
CA ARG A 321 -13.42 -18.65 8.50
C ARG A 321 -12.61 -18.57 7.20
N VAL A 322 -11.82 -17.51 6.96
CA VAL A 322 -11.06 -17.31 5.71
C VAL A 322 -9.59 -17.72 5.90
N LEU A 323 -8.89 -17.14 6.87
CA LEU A 323 -7.46 -17.40 7.08
C LEU A 323 -7.12 -18.88 7.29
N PRO A 324 -7.92 -19.71 8.03
CA PRO A 324 -7.64 -21.13 8.18
C PRO A 324 -7.72 -21.92 6.87
N GLN A 325 -8.56 -21.51 5.91
CA GLN A 325 -8.67 -22.17 4.60
C GLN A 325 -7.42 -21.92 3.74
N LEU A 326 -6.92 -20.67 3.72
CA LEU A 326 -5.73 -20.28 2.97
C LEU A 326 -4.44 -20.93 3.51
N ARG A 327 -4.40 -21.24 4.82
CA ARG A 327 -3.26 -21.94 5.43
C ARG A 327 -3.18 -23.43 5.12
N ARG A 328 -4.29 -24.05 4.72
CA ARG A 328 -4.36 -25.49 4.41
C ARG A 328 -4.03 -25.80 2.95
N GLY A 329 -4.14 -24.81 2.07
CA GLY A 329 -3.87 -24.93 0.64
C GLY A 329 -2.47 -24.48 0.21
N ALA A 330 -1.65 -24.00 1.16
CA ALA A 330 -0.30 -23.50 0.91
C ALA A 330 0.78 -24.52 1.23
#